data_332f5e05675e630422141f4b970c0336
#
_entry.id   332f5e05675e630422141f4b970c0336
#
_cell.length_a   1.000
_cell.length_b   1.000
_cell.length_c   1.000
_cell.angle_alpha   90.00
_cell.angle_beta   90.00
_cell.angle_gamma   90.00
#
_symmetry.space_group_name_H-M   'P 1'
#
loop_
_entity.id
_entity.type
_entity.pdbx_description
1 polymer ?
#
loop_
_entity_poly.entity_id
_entity_poly.type
_entity_poly.pdbx_seq_one_letter_code
_entity_poly.pdbx_strand_id
1 'polypeptide(L)'
;SLSDTEIINSSTIARECGVSSHTVQSYFEILVDTRLGRWLPAYTKRPKRRIVQSPKFYFADVGVVNVLAKRNELEPGNALFGKAFENWVHHELVTYNAYRERDAMLSYWRLTTGAEVDFVVDDLRAAVEAKASRKVTSDDLKGLRQLREDHPHLGPAWVVSLESKPRRTEDGITILPAKDFIRSLWAGGIF
;
A
#
# COMPACT_ATOMS: atom_id res chain seq x y z
N SER A 1 12.47 4.78 -9.52
CA SER A 1 11.13 5.24 -9.91
C SER A 1 10.23 4.09 -10.39
N LEU A 2 10.79 3.08 -11.06
CA LEU A 2 10.02 1.88 -11.47
C LEU A 2 9.65 0.97 -10.29
N SER A 3 10.32 1.14 -9.16
CA SER A 3 10.15 0.34 -7.94
C SER A 3 9.24 0.99 -6.89
N ASP A 4 8.54 2.08 -7.25
CA ASP A 4 7.55 2.70 -6.37
C ASP A 4 6.35 1.74 -6.15
N THR A 5 5.87 1.63 -4.91
CA THR A 5 4.85 0.68 -4.47
C THR A 5 5.22 -0.81 -4.63
N GLU A 6 6.47 -1.11 -4.97
CA GLU A 6 6.92 -2.48 -5.25
C GLU A 6 7.79 -3.05 -4.13
N ILE A 7 7.79 -4.37 -4.07
CA ILE A 7 8.71 -5.12 -3.21
C ILE A 7 10.12 -4.98 -3.78
N ILE A 8 11.04 -4.48 -2.96
CA ILE A 8 12.41 -4.23 -3.39
C ILE A 8 13.26 -5.50 -3.32
N ASN A 9 13.81 -5.86 -4.47
CA ASN A 9 14.86 -6.87 -4.57
C ASN A 9 16.18 -6.20 -4.95
N SER A 10 16.99 -5.90 -3.94
CA SER A 10 18.28 -5.21 -4.13
C SER A 10 19.23 -5.96 -5.07
N SER A 11 19.19 -7.29 -5.09
CA SER A 11 20.05 -8.09 -5.98
C SER A 11 19.63 -7.98 -7.45
N THR A 12 18.35 -7.90 -7.74
CA THR A 12 17.86 -7.68 -9.10
C THR A 12 18.24 -6.29 -9.60
N ILE A 13 17.99 -5.24 -8.79
CA ILE A 13 18.36 -3.86 -9.13
C ILE A 13 19.88 -3.73 -9.32
N ALA A 14 20.67 -4.33 -8.44
CA ALA A 14 22.12 -4.33 -8.49
C ALA A 14 22.64 -4.90 -9.83
N ARG A 15 22.09 -6.02 -10.27
CA ARG A 15 22.43 -6.66 -11.54
C ARG A 15 22.07 -5.78 -12.74
N GLU A 16 20.89 -5.16 -12.71
CA GLU A 16 20.42 -4.28 -13.79
C GLU A 16 21.23 -2.98 -13.89
N CYS A 17 21.69 -2.47 -12.75
CA CYS A 17 22.46 -1.22 -12.68
C CYS A 17 23.99 -1.42 -12.72
N GLY A 18 24.48 -2.65 -12.70
CA GLY A 18 25.92 -2.95 -12.70
C GLY A 18 26.64 -2.53 -11.41
N VAL A 19 25.94 -2.55 -10.28
CA VAL A 19 26.49 -2.16 -8.96
C VAL A 19 26.33 -3.30 -7.94
N SER A 20 26.87 -3.15 -6.73
CA SER A 20 26.66 -4.12 -5.65
C SER A 20 25.26 -3.96 -5.00
N SER A 21 24.73 -5.05 -4.42
CA SER A 21 23.47 -4.98 -3.64
C SER A 21 23.60 -4.04 -2.42
N HIS A 22 24.79 -3.95 -1.84
CA HIS A 22 25.07 -3.00 -0.75
C HIS A 22 24.95 -1.55 -1.24
N THR A 23 25.48 -1.24 -2.42
CA THR A 23 25.35 0.09 -3.04
C THR A 23 23.87 0.46 -3.24
N VAL A 24 23.05 -0.49 -3.74
CA VAL A 24 21.60 -0.28 -3.89
C VAL A 24 20.94 0.04 -2.54
N GLN A 25 21.26 -0.74 -1.49
CA GLN A 25 20.73 -0.50 -0.15
C GLN A 25 21.10 0.88 0.38
N SER A 26 22.38 1.29 0.25
CA SER A 26 22.83 2.62 0.67
C SER A 26 22.08 3.76 -0.05
N TYR A 27 21.76 3.61 -1.33
CA TYR A 27 20.94 4.60 -2.04
C TYR A 27 19.51 4.68 -1.50
N PHE A 28 18.89 3.55 -1.16
CA PHE A 28 17.58 3.56 -0.52
C PHE A 28 17.63 4.18 0.88
N GLU A 29 18.69 3.95 1.66
CA GLU A 29 18.90 4.59 2.95
C GLU A 29 18.98 6.12 2.80
N ILE A 30 19.73 6.63 1.81
CA ILE A 30 19.80 8.06 1.51
C ILE A 30 18.38 8.62 1.18
N LEU A 31 17.57 7.90 0.39
CA LEU A 31 16.22 8.34 0.08
C LEU A 31 15.34 8.41 1.35
N VAL A 32 15.52 7.50 2.28
CA VAL A 32 14.79 7.49 3.56
C VAL A 32 15.28 8.64 4.47
N ASP A 33 16.59 8.81 4.62
CA ASP A 33 17.19 9.84 5.46
C ASP A 33 16.82 11.25 4.98
N THR A 34 16.73 11.44 3.67
CA THR A 34 16.33 12.70 3.04
C THR A 34 14.80 12.88 2.95
N ARG A 35 14.03 11.96 3.51
CA ARG A 35 12.55 11.96 3.48
C ARG A 35 11.93 11.88 2.09
N LEU A 36 12.70 11.46 1.09
CA LEU A 36 12.21 11.25 -0.28
C LEU A 36 11.50 9.92 -0.49
N GLY A 37 11.60 9.02 0.49
CA GLY A 37 10.89 7.75 0.45
C GLY A 37 10.80 7.08 1.82
N ARG A 38 10.03 5.99 1.87
CA ARG A 38 9.77 5.22 3.10
C ARG A 38 9.67 3.74 2.79
N TRP A 39 10.14 2.94 3.73
CA TRP A 39 9.88 1.50 3.73
C TRP A 39 8.53 1.19 4.32
N LEU A 40 7.79 0.29 3.67
CA LEU A 40 6.61 -0.36 4.23
C LEU A 40 6.96 -1.83 4.50
N PRO A 41 7.11 -2.24 5.77
CA PRO A 41 7.47 -3.61 6.11
C PRO A 41 6.31 -4.57 5.83
N ALA A 42 6.64 -5.85 5.69
CA ALA A 42 5.63 -6.90 5.62
C ALA A 42 5.03 -7.17 7.02
N TYR A 43 3.72 -7.39 7.07
CA TYR A 43 3.06 -7.94 8.26
C TYR A 43 3.41 -9.44 8.37
N THR A 44 4.14 -9.81 9.41
CA THR A 44 4.72 -11.16 9.56
C THR A 44 4.24 -11.91 10.81
N LYS A 45 3.33 -11.31 11.59
CA LYS A 45 2.86 -11.93 12.83
C LYS A 45 1.92 -13.09 12.56
N ARG A 46 2.15 -14.22 13.25
CA ARG A 46 1.31 -15.42 13.25
C ARG A 46 0.92 -15.93 11.87
N PRO A 47 1.87 -16.16 10.95
CA PRO A 47 1.54 -16.56 9.59
C PRO A 47 0.99 -18.00 9.59
N LYS A 48 -0.21 -18.18 9.03
CA LYS A 48 -0.76 -19.52 8.73
C LYS A 48 -0.21 -20.08 7.42
N ARG A 49 0.26 -19.20 6.53
CA ARG A 49 0.78 -19.51 5.19
C ARG A 49 2.10 -18.81 4.97
N ARG A 50 2.82 -19.23 3.95
CA ARG A 50 4.11 -18.62 3.60
C ARG A 50 3.88 -17.21 3.04
N ILE A 51 4.47 -16.22 3.70
CA ILE A 51 4.37 -14.80 3.37
C ILE A 51 5.67 -14.29 2.75
N VAL A 52 5.55 -13.22 1.96
CA VAL A 52 6.68 -12.43 1.47
C VAL A 52 7.14 -11.51 2.60
N GLN A 53 8.43 -11.46 2.87
CA GLN A 53 9.01 -10.70 4.00
C GLN A 53 9.75 -9.42 3.56
N SER A 54 10.14 -9.33 2.29
CA SER A 54 10.87 -8.17 1.79
C SER A 54 9.99 -6.92 1.82
N PRO A 55 10.49 -5.75 2.25
CA PRO A 55 9.68 -4.55 2.34
C PRO A 55 9.32 -3.99 0.95
N LYS A 56 8.19 -3.29 0.88
CA LYS A 56 7.86 -2.38 -0.23
C LYS A 56 8.54 -1.02 -0.01
N PHE A 57 8.74 -0.29 -1.09
CA PHE A 57 9.25 1.09 -1.02
C PHE A 57 8.26 2.05 -1.66
N TYR A 58 8.00 3.15 -0.97
CA TYR A 58 7.13 4.24 -1.43
C TYR A 58 7.91 5.54 -1.47
N PHE A 59 7.89 6.23 -2.61
CA PHE A 59 8.34 7.61 -2.65
C PHE A 59 7.36 8.52 -1.88
N ALA A 60 7.90 9.58 -1.28
CA ALA A 60 7.10 10.51 -0.49
C ALA A 60 6.11 11.34 -1.33
N ASP A 61 6.36 11.44 -2.63
CA ASP A 61 5.53 12.22 -3.56
C ASP A 61 5.46 11.55 -4.93
N VAL A 62 4.23 11.37 -5.44
CA VAL A 62 3.96 10.75 -6.76
C VAL A 62 4.51 11.62 -7.90
N GLY A 63 4.53 12.94 -7.74
CA GLY A 63 5.09 13.86 -8.74
C GLY A 63 6.59 13.64 -8.93
N VAL A 64 7.33 13.41 -7.84
CA VAL A 64 8.76 13.05 -7.91
C VAL A 64 8.96 11.75 -8.70
N VAL A 65 8.14 10.73 -8.42
CA VAL A 65 8.19 9.46 -9.16
C VAL A 65 7.99 9.68 -10.65
N ASN A 66 6.98 10.48 -11.01
CA ASN A 66 6.64 10.72 -12.41
C ASN A 66 7.75 11.49 -13.14
N VAL A 67 8.32 12.51 -12.52
CA VAL A 67 9.46 13.26 -13.08
C VAL A 67 10.66 12.35 -13.30
N LEU A 68 11.05 11.57 -12.27
CA LEU A 68 12.17 10.63 -12.36
C LEU A 68 11.96 9.53 -13.40
N ALA A 69 10.72 9.08 -13.57
CA ALA A 69 10.34 8.07 -14.54
C ALA A 69 10.05 8.64 -15.94
N LYS A 70 10.17 9.97 -16.12
CA LYS A 70 9.83 10.69 -17.36
C LYS A 70 8.40 10.36 -17.84
N ARG A 71 7.46 10.31 -16.91
CA ARG A 71 6.04 10.05 -17.17
C ARG A 71 5.33 11.39 -17.28
N ASN A 72 4.81 11.71 -18.45
CA ASN A 72 4.14 12.98 -18.71
C ASN A 72 2.65 12.93 -18.34
N GLU A 73 2.03 11.74 -18.39
CA GLU A 73 0.59 11.57 -18.18
C GLU A 73 0.28 10.33 -17.34
N LEU A 74 -0.64 10.50 -16.40
CA LEU A 74 -1.25 9.42 -15.62
C LEU A 74 -2.70 9.29 -16.04
N GLU A 75 -3.00 8.31 -16.87
CA GLU A 75 -4.37 8.07 -17.32
C GLU A 75 -5.08 7.08 -16.41
N PRO A 76 -6.32 7.39 -15.95
CA PRO A 76 -7.14 6.42 -15.23
C PRO A 76 -7.32 5.14 -16.04
N GLY A 77 -7.13 3.99 -15.39
CA GLY A 77 -7.27 2.66 -16.00
C GLY A 77 -5.96 2.02 -16.42
N ASN A 78 -4.83 2.72 -16.41
CA ASN A 78 -3.54 2.10 -16.62
C ASN A 78 -2.86 1.67 -15.29
N ALA A 79 -1.90 0.75 -15.38
CA ALA A 79 -1.18 0.24 -14.21
C ALA A 79 -0.38 1.33 -13.47
N LEU A 80 0.11 2.34 -14.16
CA LEU A 80 0.85 3.45 -13.58
C LEU A 80 -0.04 4.34 -12.72
N PHE A 81 -1.27 4.57 -13.16
CA PHE A 81 -2.27 5.28 -12.37
C PHE A 81 -2.65 4.47 -11.11
N GLY A 82 -2.74 3.13 -11.23
CA GLY A 82 -2.96 2.25 -10.09
C GLY A 82 -1.90 2.41 -9.01
N LYS A 83 -0.61 2.37 -9.40
CA LYS A 83 0.51 2.59 -8.49
C LYS A 83 0.51 3.99 -7.88
N ALA A 84 0.24 5.02 -8.67
CA ALA A 84 0.14 6.39 -8.18
C ALA A 84 -0.99 6.54 -7.16
N PHE A 85 -2.12 5.88 -7.38
CA PHE A 85 -3.25 5.87 -6.46
C PHE A 85 -2.93 5.14 -5.16
N GLU A 86 -2.27 3.99 -5.22
CA GLU A 86 -1.78 3.24 -4.04
C GLU A 86 -0.80 4.09 -3.23
N ASN A 87 0.18 4.74 -3.89
CA ASN A 87 1.12 5.64 -3.23
C ASN A 87 0.41 6.82 -2.57
N TRP A 88 -0.58 7.41 -3.24
CA TRP A 88 -1.38 8.49 -2.65
C TRP A 88 -2.14 8.02 -1.40
N VAL A 89 -2.76 6.84 -1.42
CA VAL A 89 -3.41 6.27 -0.23
C VAL A 89 -2.39 6.06 0.90
N HIS A 90 -1.21 5.53 0.59
CA HIS A 90 -0.11 5.39 1.55
C HIS A 90 0.27 6.73 2.17
N HIS A 91 0.44 7.77 1.35
CA HIS A 91 0.76 9.12 1.80
C HIS A 91 -0.28 9.67 2.78
N GLU A 92 -1.58 9.50 2.49
CA GLU A 92 -2.67 9.93 3.36
C GLU A 92 -2.66 9.19 4.71
N LEU A 93 -2.46 7.87 4.70
CA LEU A 93 -2.37 7.08 5.93
C LEU A 93 -1.19 7.51 6.81
N VAL A 94 -0.01 7.71 6.21
CA VAL A 94 1.20 8.16 6.92
C VAL A 94 1.02 9.58 7.45
N THR A 95 0.46 10.48 6.65
CA THR A 95 0.23 11.87 7.03
C THR A 95 -0.76 11.95 8.20
N TYR A 96 -1.90 11.24 8.10
CA TYR A 96 -2.87 11.15 9.20
C TYR A 96 -2.22 10.61 10.47
N ASN A 97 -1.47 9.51 10.36
CA ASN A 97 -0.77 8.89 11.49
C ASN A 97 0.16 9.89 12.21
N ALA A 98 0.97 10.62 11.43
CA ALA A 98 1.90 11.62 11.97
C ALA A 98 1.17 12.83 12.60
N TYR A 99 0.17 13.41 11.90
CA TYR A 99 -0.56 14.60 12.40
C TYR A 99 -1.43 14.31 13.61
N ARG A 100 -1.92 13.08 13.76
CA ARG A 100 -2.74 12.66 14.89
C ARG A 100 -1.94 11.97 15.99
N GLU A 101 -0.61 11.92 15.87
CA GLU A 101 0.28 11.29 16.86
C GLU A 101 -0.22 9.88 17.27
N ARG A 102 -0.67 9.09 16.25
CA ARG A 102 -1.27 7.77 16.49
C ARG A 102 -0.24 6.70 16.78
N ASP A 103 1.02 6.89 16.32
CA ASP A 103 2.12 5.92 16.39
C ASP A 103 1.75 4.52 15.86
N ALA A 104 0.76 4.45 14.97
CA ALA A 104 0.30 3.22 14.39
C ALA A 104 1.36 2.65 13.43
N MET A 105 1.64 1.35 13.55
CA MET A 105 2.53 0.65 12.64
C MET A 105 1.79 0.33 11.34
N LEU A 106 2.28 0.82 10.22
CA LEU A 106 1.80 0.46 8.89
C LEU A 106 2.67 -0.66 8.31
N SER A 107 2.03 -1.65 7.72
CA SER A 107 2.66 -2.78 7.02
C SER A 107 1.80 -3.20 5.85
N TYR A 108 2.34 -4.03 4.95
CA TYR A 108 1.54 -4.71 3.92
C TYR A 108 1.49 -6.21 4.21
N TRP A 109 0.54 -6.92 3.64
CA TRP A 109 0.49 -8.39 3.75
C TRP A 109 0.46 -9.01 2.36
N ARG A 110 1.31 -10.03 2.12
CA ARG A 110 1.35 -10.75 0.86
C ARG A 110 1.74 -12.21 1.04
N LEU A 111 0.96 -13.09 0.46
CA LEU A 111 1.30 -14.50 0.34
C LEU A 111 2.22 -14.76 -0.85
N THR A 112 3.06 -15.79 -0.75
CA THR A 112 3.87 -16.25 -1.88
C THR A 112 3.02 -16.77 -3.05
N THR A 113 1.74 -17.05 -2.83
CA THR A 113 0.74 -17.43 -3.84
C THR A 113 0.14 -16.24 -4.59
N GLY A 114 0.45 -15.00 -4.17
CA GLY A 114 0.07 -13.77 -4.85
C GLY A 114 -1.07 -12.98 -4.20
N ALA A 115 -1.82 -13.54 -3.24
CA ALA A 115 -2.82 -12.75 -2.50
C ALA A 115 -2.14 -11.66 -1.69
N GLU A 116 -2.64 -10.43 -1.77
CA GLU A 116 -2.02 -9.23 -1.20
C GLU A 116 -3.06 -8.31 -0.59
N VAL A 117 -2.66 -7.57 0.46
CA VAL A 117 -3.38 -6.43 1.02
C VAL A 117 -2.37 -5.29 1.17
N ASP A 118 -2.70 -4.14 0.60
CA ASP A 118 -1.77 -3.01 0.47
C ASP A 118 -1.35 -2.45 1.83
N PHE A 119 -2.30 -2.29 2.77
CA PHE A 119 -2.00 -1.71 4.08
C PHE A 119 -2.70 -2.46 5.21
N VAL A 120 -1.93 -2.83 6.21
CA VAL A 120 -2.36 -3.40 7.48
C VAL A 120 -1.93 -2.43 8.58
N VAL A 121 -2.86 -2.05 9.44
CA VAL A 121 -2.62 -1.12 10.54
C VAL A 121 -2.43 -1.89 11.84
N ASP A 122 -1.34 -1.63 12.54
CA ASP A 122 -0.96 -2.26 13.82
C ASP A 122 -0.98 -3.80 13.74
N ASP A 123 -1.51 -4.45 14.77
CA ASP A 123 -1.73 -5.90 14.79
C ASP A 123 -3.14 -6.21 14.26
N LEU A 124 -3.39 -5.94 12.97
CA LEU A 124 -4.68 -6.18 12.28
C LEU A 124 -5.84 -5.31 12.81
N ARG A 125 -5.55 -4.15 13.39
CA ARG A 125 -6.56 -3.19 13.83
C ARG A 125 -7.48 -2.75 12.70
N ALA A 126 -6.91 -2.58 11.50
CA ALA A 126 -7.63 -2.35 10.25
C ALA A 126 -6.82 -2.86 9.05
N ALA A 127 -7.48 -3.08 7.92
CA ALA A 127 -6.85 -3.36 6.65
C ALA A 127 -7.42 -2.44 5.56
N VAL A 128 -6.57 -1.94 4.68
CA VAL A 128 -6.93 -1.02 3.59
C VAL A 128 -6.35 -1.53 2.28
N GLU A 129 -7.18 -1.58 1.26
CA GLU A 129 -6.82 -1.93 -0.11
C GLU A 129 -7.07 -0.71 -1.01
N ALA A 130 -6.15 -0.40 -1.91
CA ALA A 130 -6.28 0.70 -2.87
C ALA A 130 -6.61 0.16 -4.27
N LYS A 131 -7.76 0.54 -4.82
CA LYS A 131 -8.19 0.12 -6.15
C LYS A 131 -8.56 1.32 -7.01
N ALA A 132 -7.69 1.69 -7.93
CA ALA A 132 -7.91 2.78 -8.89
C ALA A 132 -8.97 2.39 -9.95
N SER A 133 -10.13 1.92 -9.50
CA SER A 133 -11.23 1.44 -10.33
C SER A 133 -12.55 2.13 -9.98
N ARG A 134 -13.33 2.43 -11.01
CA ARG A 134 -14.71 2.92 -10.86
C ARG A 134 -15.72 1.81 -10.53
N LYS A 135 -15.27 0.55 -10.53
CA LYS A 135 -16.08 -0.63 -10.18
C LYS A 135 -15.17 -1.66 -9.52
N VAL A 136 -15.27 -1.80 -8.22
CA VAL A 136 -14.58 -2.84 -7.46
C VAL A 136 -15.34 -4.16 -7.62
N THR A 137 -14.61 -5.20 -8.02
CA THR A 137 -15.16 -6.54 -8.27
C THR A 137 -14.87 -7.48 -7.10
N SER A 138 -15.46 -8.68 -7.12
CA SER A 138 -15.16 -9.70 -6.12
C SER A 138 -13.69 -10.14 -6.14
N ASP A 139 -13.08 -10.10 -7.31
CA ASP A 139 -11.66 -10.46 -7.48
C ASP A 139 -10.72 -9.47 -6.79
N ASP A 140 -11.08 -8.19 -6.77
CA ASP A 140 -10.33 -7.14 -6.08
C ASP A 140 -10.36 -7.30 -4.55
N LEU A 141 -11.28 -8.09 -4.02
CA LEU A 141 -11.46 -8.33 -2.59
C LEU A 141 -10.78 -9.60 -2.09
N LYS A 142 -10.19 -10.40 -2.98
CA LYS A 142 -9.58 -11.70 -2.64
C LYS A 142 -8.51 -11.60 -1.56
N GLY A 143 -7.66 -10.57 -1.63
CA GLY A 143 -6.62 -10.33 -0.65
C GLY A 143 -7.16 -10.10 0.75
N LEU A 144 -8.12 -9.19 0.89
CA LEU A 144 -8.77 -8.88 2.18
C LEU A 144 -9.52 -10.09 2.76
N ARG A 145 -10.20 -10.86 1.91
CA ARG A 145 -10.90 -12.09 2.32
C ARG A 145 -9.93 -13.14 2.82
N GLN A 146 -8.83 -13.32 2.09
CA GLN A 146 -7.78 -14.27 2.46
C GLN A 146 -7.09 -13.86 3.76
N LEU A 147 -6.80 -12.57 3.93
CA LEU A 147 -6.24 -12.05 5.19
C LEU A 147 -7.18 -12.33 6.36
N ARG A 148 -8.50 -12.13 6.18
CA ARG A 148 -9.51 -12.42 7.21
C ARG A 148 -9.62 -13.90 7.52
N GLU A 149 -9.53 -14.76 6.53
CA GLU A 149 -9.52 -16.24 6.73
C GLU A 149 -8.30 -16.67 7.55
N ASP A 150 -7.13 -16.11 7.25
CA ASP A 150 -5.89 -16.41 7.96
C ASP A 150 -5.88 -15.80 9.37
N HIS A 151 -6.56 -14.65 9.54
CA HIS A 151 -6.63 -13.87 10.77
C HIS A 151 -8.07 -13.46 11.12
N PRO A 152 -8.86 -14.34 11.77
CA PRO A 152 -10.28 -14.08 12.08
C PRO A 152 -10.53 -12.88 12.99
N HIS A 153 -9.50 -12.37 13.67
CA HIS A 153 -9.56 -11.18 14.52
C HIS A 153 -9.26 -9.87 13.79
N LEU A 154 -9.10 -9.91 12.46
CA LEU A 154 -8.96 -8.72 11.64
C LEU A 154 -10.12 -7.75 11.91
N GLY A 155 -9.78 -6.51 12.25
CA GLY A 155 -10.70 -5.41 12.38
C GLY A 155 -11.38 -5.02 11.06
N PRO A 156 -11.91 -3.81 10.96
CA PRO A 156 -12.55 -3.34 9.73
C PRO A 156 -11.63 -3.46 8.52
N ALA A 157 -12.22 -3.88 7.40
CA ALA A 157 -11.54 -3.96 6.10
C ALA A 157 -12.16 -2.94 5.14
N TRP A 158 -11.30 -2.13 4.53
CA TRP A 158 -11.65 -1.00 3.69
C TRP A 158 -11.06 -1.15 2.29
N VAL A 159 -11.81 -0.72 1.29
CA VAL A 159 -11.31 -0.52 -0.07
C VAL A 159 -11.47 0.95 -0.42
N VAL A 160 -10.38 1.60 -0.79
CA VAL A 160 -10.38 2.96 -1.35
C VAL A 160 -10.49 2.86 -2.86
N SER A 161 -11.48 3.51 -3.46
CA SER A 161 -11.76 3.33 -4.88
C SER A 161 -12.13 4.64 -5.59
N LEU A 162 -12.33 4.56 -6.90
CA LEU A 162 -12.90 5.63 -7.73
C LEU A 162 -14.41 5.43 -7.98
N GLU A 163 -15.08 4.57 -7.22
CA GLU A 163 -16.54 4.45 -7.24
C GLU A 163 -17.18 5.77 -6.83
N SER A 164 -18.42 6.01 -7.28
CA SER A 164 -19.11 7.28 -7.02
C SER A 164 -19.85 7.30 -5.69
N LYS A 165 -20.12 6.13 -5.08
CA LYS A 165 -20.89 5.99 -3.84
C LYS A 165 -20.26 4.95 -2.92
N PRO A 166 -20.34 5.18 -1.60
CA PRO A 166 -19.92 4.18 -0.63
C PRO A 166 -20.87 2.99 -0.65
N ARG A 167 -20.32 1.80 -0.41
CA ARG A 167 -21.11 0.57 -0.22
C ARG A 167 -20.39 -0.41 0.69
N ARG A 168 -21.13 -1.39 1.18
CA ARG A 168 -20.60 -2.47 2.00
C ARG A 168 -21.00 -3.81 1.39
N THR A 169 -20.07 -4.76 1.38
CA THR A 169 -20.31 -6.12 0.92
C THR A 169 -21.03 -6.93 2.00
N GLU A 170 -21.66 -8.06 1.61
CA GLU A 170 -22.33 -8.98 2.53
C GLU A 170 -21.38 -9.50 3.62
N ASP A 171 -20.12 -9.75 3.25
CA ASP A 171 -19.05 -10.18 4.16
C ASP A 171 -18.38 -9.03 4.93
N GLY A 172 -18.97 -7.81 4.88
CA GLY A 172 -18.64 -6.70 5.75
C GLY A 172 -17.40 -5.88 5.35
N ILE A 173 -16.90 -6.02 4.11
CA ILE A 173 -15.86 -5.13 3.56
C ILE A 173 -16.53 -3.82 3.12
N THR A 174 -16.00 -2.68 3.55
CA THR A 174 -16.53 -1.37 3.18
C THR A 174 -15.72 -0.78 2.03
N ILE A 175 -16.40 -0.41 0.96
CA ILE A 175 -15.81 0.22 -0.24
C ILE A 175 -16.17 1.70 -0.20
N LEU A 176 -15.16 2.55 -0.16
CA LEU A 176 -15.32 3.99 -0.08
C LEU A 176 -14.75 4.67 -1.34
N PRO A 177 -15.48 5.63 -1.90
CA PRO A 177 -14.85 6.62 -2.78
C PRO A 177 -13.67 7.29 -2.10
N ALA A 178 -12.60 7.61 -2.85
CA ALA A 178 -11.39 8.24 -2.32
C ALA A 178 -11.70 9.46 -1.41
N LYS A 179 -12.63 10.32 -1.85
CA LYS A 179 -13.08 11.49 -1.06
C LYS A 179 -13.70 11.12 0.28
N ASP A 180 -14.54 10.08 0.30
CA ASP A 180 -15.21 9.65 1.53
C ASP A 180 -14.24 8.91 2.45
N PHE A 181 -13.28 8.18 1.88
CA PHE A 181 -12.19 7.58 2.64
C PHE A 181 -11.39 8.64 3.39
N ILE A 182 -10.96 9.71 2.70
CA ILE A 182 -10.19 10.80 3.34
C ILE A 182 -11.01 11.46 4.47
N ARG A 183 -12.29 11.76 4.24
CA ARG A 183 -13.15 12.30 5.29
C ARG A 183 -13.22 11.38 6.50
N SER A 184 -13.43 10.09 6.28
CA SER A 184 -13.50 9.10 7.35
C SER A 184 -12.17 8.94 8.08
N LEU A 185 -11.04 8.94 7.35
CA LEU A 185 -9.70 8.87 7.91
C LEU A 185 -9.45 10.05 8.86
N TRP A 186 -9.65 11.28 8.38
CA TRP A 186 -9.39 12.49 9.17
C TRP A 186 -10.39 12.69 10.32
N ALA A 187 -11.56 12.06 10.26
CA ALA A 187 -12.52 11.96 11.37
C ALA A 187 -12.17 10.85 12.40
N GLY A 188 -11.12 10.05 12.16
CA GLY A 188 -10.72 8.92 13.03
C GLY A 188 -11.59 7.68 12.87
N GLY A 189 -12.30 7.54 11.75
CA GLY A 189 -13.20 6.42 11.48
C GLY A 189 -12.55 5.21 10.79
N ILE A 190 -11.27 5.30 10.45
CA ILE A 190 -10.55 4.19 9.78
C ILE A 190 -9.71 3.41 10.81
N PHE A 191 -8.90 4.10 11.64
CA PHE A 191 -8.12 3.51 12.74
C PHE A 191 -7.73 4.50 13.82
#